data_c47bfa70a729fcb43fc7b565b68b3165
#
_entry.id   c47bfa70a729fcb43fc7b565b68b3165
#
_cell.length_a   1.000
_cell.length_b   1.000
_cell.length_c   1.000
_cell.angle_alpha   90.00
_cell.angle_beta   90.00
_cell.angle_gamma   90.00
#
_symmetry.space_group_name_H-M   'P 1'
#
loop_
_entity.id
_entity.type
_entity.pdbx_description
1 polymer ?
#
loop_
_entity_poly.entity_id
_entity_poly.type
_entity_poly.pdbx_seq_one_letter_code
_entity_poly.pdbx_strand_id
1 'polypeptide(L)'
;NNAGAKLNNDIALQHDLVLSRGVLDIGKYQLTLSQNSIIHGTGFSSSKMIRSDGVASSRGLLKYFPAGAQTFTFPAGVAGKYTPALFTATASSTVGSVRINPVNEYHPAILNPLNALGYYWQAESSGISGLNASLVFSYLTADVSGTEAAYVAARLVMPGGTWDKATPGAATDNVNEAANNISFYFTGSN
;
A
#
# COMPACT_ATOMS: atom_id res chain seq x y z
N ASN A 1 4.83 -26.81 -9.18
CA ASN A 1 5.16 -25.71 -10.07
C ASN A 1 4.63 -24.42 -9.46
N ASN A 2 5.51 -23.54 -8.96
CA ASN A 2 5.15 -22.24 -8.42
C ASN A 2 5.00 -21.18 -9.53
N ALA A 3 4.59 -21.58 -10.71
CA ALA A 3 4.33 -20.67 -11.80
C ALA A 3 3.20 -19.71 -11.37
N GLY A 4 3.51 -18.43 -11.29
CA GLY A 4 2.52 -17.39 -11.08
C GLY A 4 1.68 -17.13 -12.32
N ALA A 5 0.64 -16.33 -12.17
CA ALA A 5 -0.13 -15.77 -13.28
C ALA A 5 0.37 -14.34 -13.58
N LYS A 6 0.24 -13.92 -14.83
CA LYS A 6 0.61 -12.56 -15.25
C LYS A 6 -0.54 -11.89 -15.99
N LEU A 7 -0.79 -10.63 -15.67
CA LEU A 7 -1.75 -9.81 -16.41
C LEU A 7 -1.08 -9.20 -17.66
N ASN A 8 -1.86 -9.11 -18.72
CA ASN A 8 -1.48 -8.43 -19.96
C ASN A 8 -2.35 -7.20 -20.25
N ASN A 9 -3.35 -6.95 -19.41
CA ASN A 9 -4.27 -5.81 -19.46
C ASN A 9 -4.73 -5.48 -18.05
N ASP A 10 -5.39 -4.34 -17.88
CA ASP A 10 -6.17 -4.03 -16.70
C ASP A 10 -7.31 -5.05 -16.54
N ILE A 11 -7.52 -5.50 -15.32
CA ILE A 11 -8.59 -6.46 -14.99
C ILE A 11 -9.43 -5.92 -13.84
N ALA A 12 -10.75 -6.05 -13.97
CA ALA A 12 -11.69 -5.81 -12.88
C ALA A 12 -12.38 -7.12 -12.47
N LEU A 13 -12.27 -7.47 -11.21
CA LEU A 13 -12.91 -8.62 -10.60
C LEU A 13 -14.17 -8.19 -9.87
N GLN A 14 -15.28 -8.85 -10.18
CA GLN A 14 -16.57 -8.65 -9.51
C GLN A 14 -16.77 -9.61 -8.34
N HIS A 15 -15.98 -10.67 -8.29
CA HIS A 15 -16.00 -11.72 -7.28
C HIS A 15 -14.64 -11.84 -6.59
N ASP A 16 -14.55 -12.75 -5.64
CA ASP A 16 -13.37 -12.99 -4.85
C ASP A 16 -12.18 -13.46 -5.69
N LEU A 17 -10.99 -13.09 -5.25
CA LEU A 17 -9.73 -13.61 -5.75
C LEU A 17 -9.19 -14.67 -4.79
N VAL A 18 -9.00 -15.89 -5.26
CA VAL A 18 -8.34 -16.95 -4.47
C VAL A 18 -6.88 -17.04 -4.89
N LEU A 19 -5.98 -16.58 -4.03
CA LEU A 19 -4.54 -16.71 -4.23
C LEU A 19 -4.01 -17.82 -3.30
N SER A 20 -4.12 -19.05 -3.75
CA SER A 20 -3.71 -20.22 -2.96
C SER A 20 -2.19 -20.43 -2.95
N ARG A 21 -1.49 -20.09 -4.05
CA ARG A 21 -0.02 -20.16 -4.17
C ARG A 21 0.48 -19.29 -5.31
N GLY A 22 1.80 -18.99 -5.28
CA GLY A 22 2.48 -18.26 -6.34
C GLY A 22 2.20 -16.76 -6.35
N VAL A 23 2.73 -16.08 -7.33
CA VAL A 23 2.63 -14.63 -7.52
C VAL A 23 1.63 -14.33 -8.63
N LEU A 24 0.68 -13.44 -8.36
CA LEU A 24 -0.10 -12.79 -9.40
C LEU A 24 0.64 -11.53 -9.84
N ASP A 25 1.33 -11.60 -10.97
CA ASP A 25 2.07 -10.49 -11.55
C ASP A 25 1.13 -9.56 -12.32
N ILE A 26 0.84 -8.41 -11.78
CA ILE A 26 0.03 -7.38 -12.44
C ILE A 26 0.88 -6.44 -13.29
N GLY A 27 2.22 -6.45 -13.14
CA GLY A 27 3.13 -5.58 -13.87
C GLY A 27 2.73 -4.11 -13.73
N LYS A 28 2.62 -3.42 -14.86
CA LYS A 28 2.18 -2.02 -14.94
C LYS A 28 0.66 -1.83 -14.90
N TYR A 29 -0.11 -2.92 -14.99
CA TYR A 29 -1.56 -2.87 -15.12
C TYR A 29 -2.26 -2.71 -13.78
N GLN A 30 -3.54 -2.39 -13.83
CA GLN A 30 -4.40 -2.30 -12.66
C GLN A 30 -5.17 -3.61 -12.45
N LEU A 31 -5.11 -4.10 -11.23
CA LEU A 31 -6.07 -5.08 -10.74
C LEU A 31 -7.10 -4.33 -9.90
N THR A 32 -8.36 -4.35 -10.34
CA THR A 32 -9.47 -3.74 -9.63
C THR A 32 -10.32 -4.80 -8.95
N LEU A 33 -10.58 -4.64 -7.68
CA LEU A 33 -11.50 -5.45 -6.90
C LEU A 33 -12.79 -4.67 -6.65
N SER A 34 -13.92 -5.30 -6.89
CA SER A 34 -15.23 -4.73 -6.58
C SER A 34 -15.44 -4.55 -5.09
N GLN A 35 -16.52 -3.87 -4.74
CA GLN A 35 -16.87 -3.52 -3.36
C GLN A 35 -16.96 -4.73 -2.42
N ASN A 36 -17.50 -5.85 -2.91
CA ASN A 36 -17.69 -7.07 -2.13
C ASN A 36 -16.60 -8.12 -2.32
N SER A 37 -15.66 -7.89 -3.26
CA SER A 37 -14.58 -8.84 -3.52
C SER A 37 -13.56 -8.85 -2.39
N ILE A 38 -13.17 -10.04 -1.96
CA ILE A 38 -12.08 -10.26 -1.00
C ILE A 38 -10.95 -11.07 -1.63
N ILE A 39 -9.77 -11.01 -1.03
CA ILE A 39 -8.64 -11.84 -1.44
C ILE A 39 -8.49 -12.96 -0.41
N HIS A 40 -8.79 -14.18 -0.83
CA HIS A 40 -8.58 -15.36 -0.02
C HIS A 40 -7.15 -15.86 -0.17
N GLY A 41 -6.53 -16.16 0.95
CA GLY A 41 -5.20 -16.75 1.02
C GLY A 41 -4.59 -16.55 2.39
N THR A 42 -3.62 -17.38 2.73
CA THR A 42 -2.85 -17.32 3.98
C THR A 42 -1.36 -17.42 3.65
N GLY A 43 -0.48 -16.92 4.54
CA GLY A 43 0.95 -17.01 4.34
C GLY A 43 1.46 -16.22 3.13
N PHE A 44 0.94 -15.00 2.95
CA PHE A 44 1.44 -14.07 1.94
C PHE A 44 2.91 -13.74 2.21
N SER A 45 3.70 -13.66 1.16
CA SER A 45 5.14 -13.46 1.20
C SER A 45 5.65 -13.02 -0.19
N SER A 46 6.94 -12.80 -0.36
CA SER A 46 7.54 -12.49 -1.66
C SER A 46 7.34 -13.58 -2.73
N SER A 47 7.01 -14.80 -2.31
CA SER A 47 6.67 -15.91 -3.22
C SER A 47 5.16 -16.11 -3.41
N LYS A 48 4.32 -15.35 -2.68
CA LYS A 48 2.87 -15.45 -2.73
C LYS A 48 2.24 -14.08 -2.45
N MET A 49 2.03 -13.31 -3.49
CA MET A 49 1.53 -11.92 -3.41
C MET A 49 0.95 -11.46 -4.73
N ILE A 50 0.37 -10.25 -4.74
CA ILE A 50 0.09 -9.48 -5.94
C ILE A 50 1.29 -8.56 -6.18
N ARG A 51 1.97 -8.75 -7.31
CA ARG A 51 3.23 -8.07 -7.63
C ARG A 51 3.03 -7.03 -8.73
N SER A 52 3.37 -5.77 -8.44
CA SER A 52 3.56 -4.74 -9.47
C SER A 52 4.98 -4.79 -10.03
N ASP A 53 5.25 -4.09 -11.12
CA ASP A 53 6.60 -3.96 -11.68
C ASP A 53 7.49 -2.97 -10.90
N GLY A 54 6.93 -2.28 -9.91
CA GLY A 54 7.67 -1.45 -8.99
C GLY A 54 8.06 -0.08 -9.53
N VAL A 55 7.40 0.43 -10.57
CA VAL A 55 7.63 1.77 -11.08
C VAL A 55 6.49 2.73 -10.74
N ALA A 56 6.80 4.03 -10.63
CA ALA A 56 5.83 5.05 -10.23
C ALA A 56 4.66 5.21 -11.21
N SER A 57 4.83 4.86 -12.48
CA SER A 57 3.78 4.92 -13.50
C SER A 57 2.84 3.72 -13.50
N SER A 58 3.08 2.72 -12.68
CA SER A 58 2.23 1.53 -12.58
C SER A 58 0.91 1.83 -11.90
N ARG A 59 -0.11 1.10 -12.29
CA ARG A 59 -1.49 1.37 -11.84
C ARG A 59 -1.85 0.66 -10.54
N GLY A 60 -1.15 -0.42 -10.18
CA GLY A 60 -1.26 -1.08 -8.89
C GLY A 60 -2.57 -1.82 -8.61
N LEU A 61 -2.83 -2.07 -7.33
CA LEU A 61 -4.02 -2.76 -6.83
C LEU A 61 -5.03 -1.74 -6.31
N LEU A 62 -6.24 -1.71 -6.91
CA LEU A 62 -7.36 -0.86 -6.52
C LEU A 62 -8.48 -1.70 -5.91
N LYS A 63 -9.02 -1.26 -4.78
CA LYS A 63 -10.17 -1.89 -4.11
C LYS A 63 -11.26 -0.87 -3.87
N TYR A 64 -12.47 -1.19 -4.29
CA TYR A 64 -13.68 -0.45 -3.92
C TYR A 64 -14.17 -0.88 -2.54
N PHE A 65 -14.67 0.08 -1.77
CA PHE A 65 -15.22 -0.10 -0.43
C PHE A 65 -16.64 0.45 -0.34
N PRO A 66 -17.55 -0.23 0.38
CA PRO A 66 -18.82 0.37 0.78
C PRO A 66 -18.58 1.47 1.83
N ALA A 67 -19.59 2.28 2.08
CA ALA A 67 -19.59 3.20 3.21
C ALA A 67 -19.52 2.43 4.55
N GLY A 68 -19.02 3.11 5.59
CA GLY A 68 -18.90 2.57 6.94
C GLY A 68 -17.51 2.03 7.28
N ALA A 69 -17.43 1.27 8.35
CA ALA A 69 -16.19 0.66 8.82
C ALA A 69 -15.73 -0.46 7.89
N GLN A 70 -14.44 -0.45 7.51
CA GLN A 70 -13.85 -1.39 6.58
C GLN A 70 -12.43 -1.75 7.01
N THR A 71 -12.02 -2.98 6.74
CA THR A 71 -10.64 -3.41 6.89
C THR A 71 -10.23 -4.26 5.69
N PHE A 72 -9.08 -3.96 5.09
CA PHE A 72 -8.58 -4.72 3.95
C PHE A 72 -7.05 -4.70 3.91
N THR A 73 -6.46 -5.89 3.76
CA THR A 73 -5.03 -6.01 3.49
C THR A 73 -4.80 -6.07 1.99
N PHE A 74 -4.03 -5.14 1.46
CA PHE A 74 -3.47 -5.19 0.11
C PHE A 74 -2.22 -6.08 0.15
N PRO A 75 -2.28 -7.33 -0.30
CA PRO A 75 -1.13 -8.24 -0.26
C PRO A 75 -0.19 -7.95 -1.43
N ALA A 76 0.27 -6.70 -1.49
CA ALA A 76 1.05 -6.15 -2.59
C ALA A 76 2.56 -6.23 -2.32
N GLY A 77 3.32 -6.17 -3.40
CA GLY A 77 4.77 -6.08 -3.34
C GLY A 77 5.37 -5.88 -4.73
N VAL A 78 6.70 -5.92 -4.76
CA VAL A 78 7.51 -5.83 -5.98
C VAL A 78 8.40 -7.07 -6.09
N ALA A 79 9.21 -7.18 -7.13
CA ALA A 79 10.08 -8.35 -7.31
C ALA A 79 10.96 -8.61 -6.06
N GLY A 80 10.78 -9.77 -5.44
CA GLY A 80 11.52 -10.21 -4.25
C GLY A 80 11.08 -9.59 -2.92
N LYS A 81 10.19 -8.59 -2.91
CA LYS A 81 9.79 -7.85 -1.71
C LYS A 81 8.28 -7.89 -1.52
N TYR A 82 7.85 -8.43 -0.39
CA TYR A 82 6.46 -8.37 0.06
C TYR A 82 6.30 -7.15 0.96
N THR A 83 5.59 -6.14 0.49
CA THR A 83 5.44 -4.83 1.15
C THR A 83 3.96 -4.45 1.24
N PRO A 84 3.16 -5.21 2.01
CA PRO A 84 1.72 -5.05 2.06
C PRO A 84 1.31 -3.72 2.70
N ALA A 85 0.07 -3.32 2.42
CA ALA A 85 -0.60 -2.22 3.09
C ALA A 85 -1.88 -2.72 3.75
N LEU A 86 -2.08 -2.39 5.02
CA LEU A 86 -3.34 -2.61 5.74
C LEU A 86 -4.12 -1.31 5.80
N PHE A 87 -5.27 -1.27 5.15
CA PHE A 87 -6.25 -0.20 5.25
C PHE A 87 -7.29 -0.55 6.31
N THR A 88 -7.55 0.39 7.23
CA THR A 88 -8.60 0.26 8.22
C THR A 88 -9.35 1.58 8.31
N ALA A 89 -10.60 1.59 7.86
CA ALA A 89 -11.53 2.70 8.05
C ALA A 89 -12.43 2.39 9.25
N THR A 90 -12.53 3.32 10.19
CA THR A 90 -13.52 3.27 11.27
C THR A 90 -14.84 3.91 10.86
N ALA A 91 -14.80 4.85 9.90
CA ALA A 91 -15.96 5.48 9.31
C ALA A 91 -15.67 5.97 7.89
N SER A 92 -16.68 5.94 7.03
CA SER A 92 -16.75 6.66 5.77
C SER A 92 -18.22 6.91 5.42
N SER A 93 -18.50 8.03 4.75
CA SER A 93 -19.88 8.42 4.43
C SER A 93 -20.32 7.96 3.05
N THR A 94 -19.39 7.71 2.14
CA THR A 94 -19.67 7.32 0.75
C THR A 94 -18.88 6.08 0.33
N VAL A 95 -19.40 5.42 -0.68
CA VAL A 95 -18.66 4.38 -1.44
C VAL A 95 -17.50 5.03 -2.17
N GLY A 96 -16.36 4.36 -2.20
CA GLY A 96 -15.22 4.81 -2.98
C GLY A 96 -14.14 3.75 -3.08
N SER A 97 -12.94 4.14 -3.47
CA SER A 97 -11.84 3.21 -3.67
C SER A 97 -10.54 3.69 -3.03
N VAL A 98 -9.69 2.74 -2.71
CA VAL A 98 -8.29 2.96 -2.36
C VAL A 98 -7.42 2.18 -3.33
N ARG A 99 -6.37 2.81 -3.83
CA ARG A 99 -5.36 2.22 -4.70
C ARG A 99 -4.01 2.22 -4.00
N ILE A 100 -3.30 1.11 -4.08
CA ILE A 100 -1.94 0.97 -3.56
C ILE A 100 -1.03 0.49 -4.69
N ASN A 101 0.09 1.20 -4.87
CA ASN A 101 1.17 0.80 -5.78
C ASN A 101 2.52 0.93 -5.05
N PRO A 102 3.18 -0.18 -4.69
CA PRO A 102 4.55 -0.13 -4.19
C PRO A 102 5.52 0.19 -5.35
N VAL A 103 6.47 1.09 -5.09
CA VAL A 103 7.48 1.58 -6.05
C VAL A 103 8.87 1.23 -5.54
N ASN A 104 9.63 0.45 -6.32
CA ASN A 104 10.93 -0.12 -5.92
C ASN A 104 12.11 0.80 -6.29
N GLU A 105 12.02 2.04 -5.89
CA GLU A 105 13.06 3.05 -6.04
C GLU A 105 12.97 4.07 -4.90
N TYR A 106 14.05 4.78 -4.63
CA TYR A 106 13.98 5.92 -3.72
C TYR A 106 13.02 6.97 -4.24
N HIS A 107 12.20 7.54 -3.34
CA HIS A 107 11.35 8.65 -3.75
C HIS A 107 12.20 9.82 -4.25
N PRO A 108 11.91 10.44 -5.43
CA PRO A 108 12.77 11.46 -6.03
C PRO A 108 13.05 12.68 -5.14
N ALA A 109 12.19 12.96 -4.18
CA ALA A 109 12.36 14.08 -3.24
C ALA A 109 13.15 13.70 -1.96
N ILE A 110 13.71 12.48 -1.87
CA ILE A 110 14.59 12.11 -0.76
C ILE A 110 15.98 12.72 -0.98
N LEU A 111 16.42 13.53 -0.01
CA LEU A 111 17.72 14.21 -0.07
C LEU A 111 18.88 13.30 0.38
N ASN A 112 18.61 12.34 1.26
CA ASN A 112 19.64 11.44 1.79
C ASN A 112 19.18 9.97 1.72
N PRO A 113 19.48 9.26 0.63
CA PRO A 113 19.09 7.86 0.47
C PRO A 113 19.79 6.89 1.44
N LEU A 114 20.87 7.33 2.09
CA LEU A 114 21.58 6.51 3.08
C LEU A 114 20.82 6.36 4.41
N ASN A 115 19.77 7.15 4.61
CA ASN A 115 18.88 7.09 5.78
C ASN A 115 17.41 7.03 5.35
N ALA A 116 17.09 6.16 4.39
CA ALA A 116 15.73 6.00 3.90
C ALA A 116 15.50 4.58 3.39
N LEU A 117 14.23 4.16 3.34
CA LEU A 117 13.86 2.95 2.61
C LEU A 117 14.14 3.12 1.12
N GLY A 118 14.66 2.07 0.48
CA GLY A 118 14.93 2.04 -0.96
C GLY A 118 13.68 1.91 -1.82
N TYR A 119 12.49 2.13 -1.26
CA TYR A 119 11.19 2.10 -1.94
C TYR A 119 10.16 2.92 -1.17
N TYR A 120 9.04 3.18 -1.82
CA TYR A 120 7.90 3.88 -1.24
C TYR A 120 6.58 3.33 -1.77
N TRP A 121 5.47 3.83 -1.27
CA TRP A 121 4.14 3.46 -1.74
C TRP A 121 3.42 4.70 -2.25
N GLN A 122 2.71 4.52 -3.36
CA GLN A 122 1.68 5.46 -3.78
C GLN A 122 0.34 4.95 -3.26
N ALA A 123 -0.35 5.80 -2.53
CA ALA A 123 -1.69 5.54 -2.02
C ALA A 123 -2.63 6.64 -2.50
N GLU A 124 -3.74 6.25 -3.10
CA GLU A 124 -4.75 7.17 -3.61
C GLU A 124 -6.13 6.73 -3.14
N SER A 125 -6.96 7.69 -2.76
CA SER A 125 -8.38 7.46 -2.49
C SER A 125 -9.23 8.23 -3.49
N SER A 126 -10.38 7.68 -3.85
CA SER A 126 -11.33 8.33 -4.75
C SER A 126 -12.77 8.02 -4.34
N GLY A 127 -13.62 9.04 -4.33
CA GLY A 127 -15.05 8.93 -4.01
C GLY A 127 -15.38 8.75 -2.53
N ILE A 128 -14.39 8.53 -1.67
CA ILE A 128 -14.62 8.35 -0.22
C ILE A 128 -14.70 9.74 0.43
N SER A 129 -15.79 10.01 1.15
CA SER A 129 -15.94 11.21 1.98
C SER A 129 -16.16 10.85 3.44
N GLY A 130 -15.89 11.79 4.34
CA GLY A 130 -16.01 11.59 5.79
C GLY A 130 -15.11 10.44 6.29
N LEU A 131 -13.95 10.25 5.67
CA LEU A 131 -13.04 9.15 5.95
C LEU A 131 -12.34 9.36 7.30
N ASN A 132 -12.46 8.35 8.17
CA ASN A 132 -11.62 8.21 9.36
C ASN A 132 -10.93 6.84 9.25
N ALA A 133 -9.65 6.85 8.92
CA ALA A 133 -8.93 5.64 8.55
C ALA A 133 -7.45 5.69 8.91
N SER A 134 -6.83 4.53 8.87
CA SER A 134 -5.38 4.36 8.86
C SER A 134 -4.91 3.53 7.68
N LEU A 135 -3.69 3.80 7.23
CA LEU A 135 -2.91 2.95 6.34
C LEU A 135 -1.62 2.56 7.06
N VAL A 136 -1.38 1.27 7.17
CA VAL A 136 -0.15 0.71 7.74
C VAL A 136 0.60 -0.04 6.65
N PHE A 137 1.80 0.43 6.32
CA PHE A 137 2.69 -0.15 5.32
C PHE A 137 3.78 -0.95 6.00
N SER A 138 3.95 -2.22 5.60
CA SER A 138 5.05 -3.04 6.13
C SER A 138 6.26 -2.98 5.21
N TYR A 139 7.44 -2.89 5.81
CA TYR A 139 8.71 -2.92 5.10
C TYR A 139 9.58 -4.10 5.57
N LEU A 140 10.66 -4.36 4.87
CA LEU A 140 11.61 -5.43 5.22
C LEU A 140 12.79 -4.83 5.99
N THR A 141 13.17 -5.43 7.09
CA THR A 141 14.38 -5.03 7.86
C THR A 141 15.63 -4.98 6.98
N ALA A 142 15.74 -5.89 6.01
CA ALA A 142 16.85 -5.91 5.07
C ALA A 142 16.93 -4.71 4.13
N ASP A 143 15.87 -3.91 4.03
CA ASP A 143 15.80 -2.72 3.17
C ASP A 143 16.04 -1.42 3.95
N VAL A 144 16.25 -1.51 5.26
CA VAL A 144 16.58 -0.36 6.11
C VAL A 144 18.01 0.08 5.84
N SER A 145 18.18 1.37 5.53
CA SER A 145 19.49 2.01 5.34
C SER A 145 19.72 3.03 6.44
N GLY A 146 20.90 3.00 7.05
CA GLY A 146 21.27 3.93 8.13
C GLY A 146 20.68 3.54 9.48
N THR A 147 20.26 4.53 10.25
CA THR A 147 19.73 4.34 11.61
C THR A 147 18.21 4.39 11.60
N GLU A 148 17.56 3.24 11.72
CA GLU A 148 16.11 3.11 11.69
C GLU A 148 15.41 3.96 12.76
N ALA A 149 15.97 4.04 13.97
CA ALA A 149 15.46 4.88 15.05
C ALA A 149 15.39 6.39 14.72
N ALA A 150 16.06 6.81 13.65
CA ALA A 150 15.99 8.17 13.15
C ALA A 150 14.97 8.36 12.00
N TYR A 151 14.27 7.30 11.61
CA TYR A 151 13.27 7.39 10.55
C TYR A 151 12.06 8.18 11.00
N VAL A 152 11.54 8.98 10.10
CA VAL A 152 10.30 9.75 10.27
C VAL A 152 9.31 9.30 9.20
N ALA A 153 8.11 8.96 9.61
CA ALA A 153 7.03 8.74 8.69
C ALA A 153 6.73 10.06 7.94
N ALA A 154 6.75 10.02 6.62
CA ALA A 154 6.49 11.19 5.81
C ALA A 154 5.66 10.80 4.58
N ARG A 155 4.69 11.65 4.23
CA ARG A 155 3.89 11.51 3.01
C ARG A 155 3.99 12.77 2.19
N LEU A 156 4.08 12.61 0.87
CA LEU A 156 3.97 13.71 -0.08
C LEU A 156 2.51 13.84 -0.47
N VAL A 157 1.89 14.94 -0.06
CA VAL A 157 0.47 15.19 -0.34
C VAL A 157 0.31 15.78 -1.74
N MET A 158 -0.50 15.14 -2.58
CA MET A 158 -0.78 15.56 -3.95
C MET A 158 -2.25 15.95 -4.11
N PRO A 159 -2.59 16.95 -4.97
CA PRO A 159 -1.68 17.84 -5.70
C PRO A 159 -1.03 18.88 -4.78
N GLY A 160 0.07 19.45 -5.18
CA GLY A 160 0.74 20.51 -4.40
C GLY A 160 2.14 20.12 -3.94
N GLY A 161 2.43 18.84 -3.82
CA GLY A 161 3.77 18.32 -3.58
C GLY A 161 4.40 18.76 -2.25
N THR A 162 3.59 18.96 -1.20
CA THR A 162 4.08 19.29 0.14
C THR A 162 4.31 18.03 0.98
N TRP A 163 5.43 18.01 1.70
CA TRP A 163 5.69 16.94 2.66
C TRP A 163 4.94 17.20 3.96
N ASP A 164 4.12 16.24 4.33
CA ASP A 164 3.55 16.10 5.66
C ASP A 164 4.39 15.06 6.43
N LYS A 165 5.07 15.51 7.47
CA LYS A 165 5.98 14.68 8.27
C LYS A 165 5.37 14.45 9.64
N ALA A 166 5.40 13.21 10.08
CA ALA A 166 5.02 12.87 11.45
C ALA A 166 5.89 13.62 12.45
N THR A 167 5.27 14.17 13.47
CA THR A 167 5.99 14.70 14.62
C THR A 167 6.44 13.52 15.48
N PRO A 168 7.73 13.35 15.76
CA PRO A 168 8.21 12.26 16.63
C PRO A 168 7.47 12.26 17.96
N GLY A 169 6.93 11.10 18.35
CA GLY A 169 6.16 10.95 19.59
C GLY A 169 4.70 11.36 19.52
N ALA A 170 4.20 11.85 18.38
CA ALA A 170 2.77 12.05 18.17
C ALA A 170 2.05 10.68 18.01
N ALA A 171 0.82 10.61 18.54
CA ALA A 171 0.01 9.38 18.51
C ALA A 171 -0.63 9.08 17.12
N THR A 172 -0.19 9.81 16.10
CA THR A 172 -0.79 9.74 14.75
C THR A 172 0.10 8.95 13.80
N ASP A 173 0.80 9.64 12.89
CA ASP A 173 1.66 8.96 11.92
C ASP A 173 2.96 8.50 12.61
N ASN A 174 3.40 7.27 12.37
CA ASN A 174 4.49 6.69 13.14
C ASN A 174 5.30 5.67 12.34
N VAL A 175 6.58 5.51 12.71
CA VAL A 175 7.42 4.36 12.37
C VAL A 175 7.48 3.45 13.58
N ASN A 176 7.13 2.18 13.39
CA ASN A 176 7.27 1.14 14.40
C ASN A 176 8.36 0.16 13.97
N GLU A 177 9.56 0.37 14.49
CA GLU A 177 10.73 -0.45 14.20
C GLU A 177 10.54 -1.92 14.58
N ALA A 178 9.93 -2.17 15.76
CA ALA A 178 9.72 -3.54 16.23
C ALA A 178 8.78 -4.37 15.33
N ALA A 179 7.87 -3.69 14.61
CA ALA A 179 6.92 -4.31 13.70
C ALA A 179 7.29 -4.09 12.22
N ASN A 180 8.37 -3.36 11.92
CA ASN A 180 8.79 -2.96 10.58
C ASN A 180 7.63 -2.38 9.78
N ASN A 181 6.97 -1.36 10.31
CA ASN A 181 5.88 -0.71 9.62
C ASN A 181 5.84 0.81 9.81
N ILE A 182 5.16 1.46 8.88
CA ILE A 182 4.89 2.89 8.88
C ILE A 182 3.38 3.06 8.83
N SER A 183 2.82 3.81 9.78
CA SER A 183 1.39 4.10 9.85
C SER A 183 1.09 5.56 9.55
N PHE A 184 -0.01 5.78 8.83
CA PHE A 184 -0.58 7.08 8.54
C PHE A 184 -2.07 7.10 8.91
N TYR A 185 -2.53 8.23 9.46
CA TYR A 185 -3.91 8.42 9.87
C TYR A 185 -4.54 9.55 9.06
N PHE A 186 -5.80 9.36 8.71
CA PHE A 186 -6.58 10.27 7.89
C PHE A 186 -7.89 10.56 8.61
N THR A 187 -8.20 11.83 8.83
CA THR A 187 -9.44 12.28 9.46
C THR A 187 -10.06 13.40 8.65
N GLY A 188 -11.37 13.31 8.40
CA GLY A 188 -12.16 14.36 7.76
C GLY A 188 -12.42 14.16 6.27
N SER A 189 -12.91 15.20 5.63
CA SER A 189 -13.17 15.24 4.18
C SER A 189 -11.85 15.52 3.45
N ASN A 190 -11.44 14.62 2.61
CA ASN A 190 -10.49 14.91 1.55
C ASN A 190 -11.23 15.40 0.33
#